data_f8e760932966d7bb8147d829fa56320f
#
_entry.id   f8e760932966d7bb8147d829fa56320f
#
_cell.length_a   1.000
_cell.length_b   1.000
_cell.length_c   1.000
_cell.angle_alpha   90.00
_cell.angle_beta   90.00
_cell.angle_gamma   90.00
#
_symmetry.space_group_name_H-M   'P 1'
#
loop_
_entity.id
_entity.type
_entity.pdbx_description
1 polymer ?
#
loop_
_entity_poly.entity_id
_entity_poly.type
_entity_poly.pdbx_seq_one_letter_code
_entity_poly.pdbx_strand_id
1 'polypeptide(L)'
;MIRGFYAAASGMQVQQNNLNTIANNMANVSTTAFKPQQTSFADMLYETTKAPLGTVSYGSGVKTNGVVTNFVQGDLTKTDMEKDCALMGPGFFAVQDKLSGTVFYTRDGSFKTGMEASSSYLVNAAGDYVLDAAKAKISLAKDPVTGATGYDPSKIGIFNIPNIYALKQVGGNKYSAGEDAGTVEKSLNTTIHPGYLESSAVDISIEMVKVIEASKAFSFNSRIIQTADEIEKTINQLR
;
A
#
# COMPACT_ATOMS: atom_id res chain seq x y z
N MET A 1 -32.50 14.88 16.49
CA MET A 1 -32.56 13.93 15.34
C MET A 1 -31.51 14.23 14.28
N ILE A 2 -31.28 15.48 13.92
CA ILE A 2 -30.27 15.90 12.92
C ILE A 2 -28.86 15.32 13.21
N ARG A 3 -28.45 15.22 14.48
CA ARG A 3 -27.12 14.68 14.85
C ARG A 3 -26.93 13.21 14.48
N GLY A 4 -27.94 12.36 14.70
CA GLY A 4 -27.90 10.95 14.32
C GLY A 4 -27.81 10.77 12.79
N PHE A 5 -28.46 11.64 12.04
CA PHE A 5 -28.35 11.68 10.59
C PHE A 5 -26.92 12.01 10.13
N TYR A 6 -26.28 13.06 10.69
CA TYR A 6 -24.91 13.42 10.34
C TYR A 6 -23.90 12.34 10.75
N ALA A 7 -24.09 11.72 11.93
CA ALA A 7 -23.23 10.62 12.36
C ALA A 7 -23.35 9.40 11.42
N ALA A 8 -24.56 9.04 11.00
CA ALA A 8 -24.77 7.96 10.04
C ALA A 8 -24.24 8.31 8.64
N ALA A 9 -24.40 9.55 8.19
CA ALA A 9 -23.85 10.01 6.91
C ALA A 9 -22.31 9.96 6.89
N SER A 10 -21.65 10.45 7.95
CA SER A 10 -20.19 10.32 8.10
C SER A 10 -19.75 8.85 8.16
N GLY A 11 -20.50 8.00 8.86
CA GLY A 11 -20.26 6.56 8.89
C GLY A 11 -20.33 5.89 7.52
N MET A 12 -21.34 6.24 6.70
CA MET A 12 -21.43 5.73 5.31
C MET A 12 -20.25 6.17 4.45
N GLN A 13 -19.86 7.44 4.51
CA GLN A 13 -18.70 7.96 3.76
C GLN A 13 -17.42 7.21 4.10
N VAL A 14 -17.20 6.96 5.38
CA VAL A 14 -16.02 6.26 5.87
C VAL A 14 -16.04 4.78 5.47
N GLN A 15 -17.20 4.11 5.53
CA GLN A 15 -17.34 2.73 5.06
C GLN A 15 -17.16 2.61 3.54
N GLN A 16 -17.59 3.62 2.77
CA GLN A 16 -17.32 3.66 1.33
C GLN A 16 -15.80 3.74 1.04
N ASN A 17 -15.08 4.58 1.77
CA ASN A 17 -13.62 4.69 1.64
C ASN A 17 -12.93 3.38 2.02
N ASN A 18 -13.41 2.71 3.07
CA ASN A 18 -12.93 1.39 3.48
C ASN A 18 -13.15 0.34 2.39
N LEU A 19 -14.35 0.28 1.80
CA LEU A 19 -14.66 -0.62 0.68
C LEU A 19 -13.76 -0.36 -0.52
N ASN A 20 -13.45 0.90 -0.84
CA ASN A 20 -12.53 1.25 -1.92
C ASN A 20 -11.10 0.72 -1.65
N THR A 21 -10.64 0.82 -0.40
CA THR A 21 -9.32 0.29 0.00
C THR A 21 -9.28 -1.24 -0.09
N ILE A 22 -10.32 -1.93 0.40
CA ILE A 22 -10.42 -3.39 0.32
C ILE A 22 -10.49 -3.85 -1.15
N ALA A 23 -11.27 -3.16 -1.98
CA ALA A 23 -11.37 -3.46 -3.42
C ALA A 23 -10.02 -3.31 -4.12
N ASN A 24 -9.22 -2.29 -3.75
CA ASN A 24 -7.85 -2.14 -4.25
C ASN A 24 -6.95 -3.31 -3.82
N ASN A 25 -7.02 -3.74 -2.56
CA ASN A 25 -6.28 -4.91 -2.09
C ASN A 25 -6.65 -6.16 -2.89
N MET A 26 -7.94 -6.43 -3.07
CA MET A 26 -8.42 -7.58 -3.84
C MET A 26 -8.00 -7.53 -5.30
N ALA A 27 -8.04 -6.36 -5.94
CA ALA A 27 -7.59 -6.19 -7.33
C ALA A 27 -6.09 -6.51 -7.50
N ASN A 28 -5.28 -6.30 -6.45
CA ASN A 28 -3.84 -6.49 -6.47
C ASN A 28 -3.38 -7.80 -5.81
N VAL A 29 -4.26 -8.78 -5.61
CA VAL A 29 -3.92 -10.07 -5.00
C VAL A 29 -2.92 -10.87 -5.83
N SER A 30 -2.92 -10.72 -7.15
CA SER A 30 -1.96 -11.37 -8.06
C SER A 30 -0.77 -10.49 -8.43
N THR A 31 -0.66 -9.30 -7.85
CA THR A 31 0.43 -8.37 -8.14
C THR A 31 1.64 -8.72 -7.27
N THR A 32 2.82 -8.93 -7.88
CA THR A 32 4.06 -9.26 -7.18
C THR A 32 4.43 -8.19 -6.16
N ALA A 33 4.82 -8.62 -4.97
CA ALA A 33 5.27 -7.78 -3.85
C ALA A 33 4.28 -6.67 -3.43
N PHE A 34 2.98 -6.81 -3.75
CA PHE A 34 1.98 -5.85 -3.32
C PHE A 34 1.77 -5.93 -1.79
N LYS A 35 1.67 -4.77 -1.18
CA LYS A 35 1.44 -4.62 0.27
C LYS A 35 0.03 -4.10 0.52
N PRO A 36 -0.79 -4.84 1.31
CA PRO A 36 -2.16 -4.45 1.58
C PRO A 36 -2.24 -3.10 2.30
N GLN A 37 -3.23 -2.34 1.93
CA GLN A 37 -3.56 -1.08 2.56
C GLN A 37 -4.72 -1.26 3.53
N GLN A 38 -4.70 -0.50 4.61
CA GLN A 38 -5.75 -0.49 5.62
C GLN A 38 -6.17 0.94 5.92
N THR A 39 -7.48 1.18 5.95
CA THR A 39 -8.06 2.47 6.33
C THR A 39 -8.00 2.62 7.84
N SER A 40 -7.45 3.73 8.33
CA SER A 40 -7.47 4.13 9.74
C SER A 40 -8.64 5.06 9.99
N PHE A 41 -9.36 4.84 11.08
CA PHE A 41 -10.50 5.62 11.50
C PHE A 41 -10.15 6.47 12.72
N ALA A 42 -10.76 7.65 12.80
CA ALA A 42 -10.71 8.49 13.98
C ALA A 42 -12.11 9.00 14.29
N ASP A 43 -12.43 9.16 15.56
CA ASP A 43 -13.62 9.83 16.02
C ASP A 43 -13.59 11.33 15.69
N MET A 44 -14.76 11.92 15.56
CA MET A 44 -14.89 13.37 15.43
C MET A 44 -15.07 14.00 16.82
N LEU A 45 -14.92 15.31 16.88
CA LEU A 45 -14.98 16.07 18.11
C LEU A 45 -16.28 15.82 18.87
N TYR A 46 -16.18 15.67 20.20
CA TYR A 46 -17.33 15.59 21.09
C TYR A 46 -17.88 16.96 21.43
N GLU A 47 -19.19 17.13 21.29
CA GLU A 47 -19.87 18.34 21.75
C GLU A 47 -20.40 18.11 23.16
N THR A 48 -20.08 19.03 24.05
CA THR A 48 -20.47 18.95 25.46
C THR A 48 -21.57 19.94 25.75
N THR A 49 -22.71 19.43 26.22
CA THR A 49 -23.87 20.26 26.60
C THR A 49 -24.13 20.16 28.11
N LYS A 50 -24.33 21.30 28.77
CA LYS A 50 -24.74 21.33 30.17
C LYS A 50 -26.20 20.90 30.27
N ALA A 51 -26.48 19.82 31.02
CA ALA A 51 -27.80 19.35 31.37
C ALA A 51 -28.08 19.60 32.87
N PRO A 52 -29.36 19.62 33.33
CA PRO A 52 -29.68 19.89 34.73
C PRO A 52 -29.04 18.93 35.74
N LEU A 53 -28.68 17.71 35.31
CA LEU A 53 -28.05 16.64 36.11
C LEU A 53 -26.55 16.46 35.83
N GLY A 54 -25.88 17.33 35.09
CA GLY A 54 -24.45 17.23 34.78
C GLY A 54 -24.15 17.56 33.33
N THR A 55 -22.92 17.25 32.91
CA THR A 55 -22.44 17.50 31.57
C THR A 55 -22.61 16.24 30.71
N VAL A 56 -23.28 16.35 29.57
CA VAL A 56 -23.48 15.25 28.63
C VAL A 56 -22.64 15.53 27.37
N SER A 57 -21.81 14.55 26.97
CA SER A 57 -20.99 14.63 25.77
C SER A 57 -21.62 13.79 24.65
N TYR A 58 -21.74 14.37 23.47
CA TYR A 58 -22.26 13.70 22.28
C TYR A 58 -21.17 13.61 21.22
N GLY A 59 -20.97 12.41 20.65
CA GLY A 59 -20.09 12.21 19.50
C GLY A 59 -20.68 12.79 18.21
N SER A 60 -19.85 13.40 17.38
CA SER A 60 -20.26 14.00 16.10
C SER A 60 -20.08 13.08 14.90
N GLY A 61 -19.68 11.82 15.12
CA GLY A 61 -19.48 10.83 14.07
C GLY A 61 -18.01 10.39 13.91
N VAL A 62 -17.66 9.88 12.74
CA VAL A 62 -16.36 9.27 12.43
C VAL A 62 -15.76 9.92 11.17
N LYS A 63 -14.42 9.99 11.10
CA LYS A 63 -13.67 10.41 9.92
C LYS A 63 -12.58 9.40 9.55
N THR A 64 -12.20 9.37 8.29
CA THR A 64 -10.99 8.66 7.85
C THR A 64 -9.76 9.47 8.27
N ASN A 65 -8.86 8.84 9.02
CA ASN A 65 -7.59 9.46 9.44
C ASN A 65 -6.49 9.30 8.38
N GLY A 66 -6.62 8.29 7.52
CA GLY A 66 -5.68 8.00 6.44
C GLY A 66 -5.72 6.54 6.03
N VAL A 67 -4.93 6.22 5.03
CA VAL A 67 -4.69 4.84 4.59
C VAL A 67 -3.24 4.49 4.91
N VAL A 68 -3.04 3.38 5.60
CA VAL A 68 -1.72 2.91 6.04
C VAL A 68 -1.40 1.63 5.27
N THR A 69 -0.19 1.56 4.72
CA THR A 69 0.31 0.35 4.06
C THR A 69 0.89 -0.61 5.08
N ASN A 70 0.49 -1.88 5.03
CA ASN A 70 1.02 -2.93 5.88
C ASN A 70 2.18 -3.63 5.16
N PHE A 71 3.41 -3.43 5.63
CA PHE A 71 4.64 -3.98 5.04
C PHE A 71 4.98 -5.41 5.51
N VAL A 72 3.97 -6.23 5.79
CA VAL A 72 4.20 -7.66 6.07
C VAL A 72 4.77 -8.34 4.82
N GLN A 73 5.74 -9.24 5.03
CA GLN A 73 6.32 -10.03 3.94
C GLN A 73 5.29 -11.04 3.42
N GLY A 74 5.14 -11.11 2.09
CA GLY A 74 4.34 -12.13 1.42
C GLY A 74 5.10 -13.45 1.25
N ASP A 75 4.40 -14.48 0.80
CA ASP A 75 5.01 -15.77 0.52
C ASP A 75 5.98 -15.69 -0.68
N LEU A 76 7.05 -16.48 -0.62
CA LEU A 76 8.03 -16.56 -1.71
C LEU A 76 7.63 -17.68 -2.68
N THR A 77 7.36 -17.30 -3.93
CA THR A 77 7.01 -18.22 -5.01
C THR A 77 8.20 -18.43 -5.93
N LYS A 78 8.54 -19.70 -6.19
CA LYS A 78 9.61 -20.06 -7.10
C LYS A 78 9.18 -19.85 -8.55
N THR A 79 9.98 -19.11 -9.33
CA THR A 79 9.72 -18.81 -10.75
C THR A 79 10.71 -19.49 -11.69
N ASP A 80 11.85 -19.95 -11.17
CA ASP A 80 12.98 -20.52 -11.93
C ASP A 80 13.55 -19.55 -13.03
N MET A 81 13.22 -18.27 -12.94
CA MET A 81 13.77 -17.22 -13.79
C MET A 81 15.03 -16.66 -13.16
N GLU A 82 16.18 -16.67 -13.83
CA GLU A 82 17.46 -16.20 -13.28
C GLU A 82 17.44 -14.74 -12.80
N LYS A 83 16.59 -13.90 -13.38
CA LYS A 83 16.54 -12.45 -13.10
C LYS A 83 15.52 -12.08 -12.04
N ASP A 84 14.66 -13.01 -11.68
CA ASP A 84 13.70 -12.80 -10.61
C ASP A 84 14.41 -12.91 -9.25
N CYS A 85 14.19 -11.94 -8.40
CA CYS A 85 14.81 -11.86 -7.09
C CYS A 85 13.80 -11.51 -6.02
N ALA A 86 13.75 -12.31 -4.98
CA ALA A 86 12.99 -11.99 -3.78
C ALA A 86 13.90 -11.60 -2.63
N LEU A 87 13.41 -10.70 -1.78
CA LEU A 87 14.06 -10.35 -0.52
C LEU A 87 13.49 -11.21 0.63
N MET A 88 14.37 -11.75 1.44
CA MET A 88 14.01 -12.38 2.71
C MET A 88 14.51 -11.49 3.85
N GLY A 89 13.57 -10.87 4.55
CA GLY A 89 13.85 -9.90 5.61
C GLY A 89 13.43 -8.46 5.27
N PRO A 90 13.72 -7.50 6.16
CA PRO A 90 13.39 -6.09 5.96
C PRO A 90 14.31 -5.45 4.91
N GLY A 91 13.74 -4.67 3.99
CA GLY A 91 14.53 -3.93 2.99
C GLY A 91 13.78 -3.72 1.69
N PHE A 92 14.36 -2.93 0.81
CA PHE A 92 13.80 -2.60 -0.49
C PHE A 92 14.89 -2.58 -1.55
N PHE A 93 14.55 -2.92 -2.77
CA PHE A 93 15.37 -2.63 -3.94
C PHE A 93 15.27 -1.14 -4.27
N ALA A 94 16.37 -0.54 -4.73
CA ALA A 94 16.36 0.82 -5.26
C ALA A 94 16.27 0.77 -6.78
N VAL A 95 15.37 1.56 -7.33
CA VAL A 95 15.21 1.73 -8.78
C VAL A 95 15.26 3.21 -9.14
N GLN A 96 15.88 3.53 -10.26
CA GLN A 96 15.97 4.90 -10.76
C GLN A 96 15.06 5.06 -11.96
N ASP A 97 14.16 6.01 -11.89
CA ASP A 97 13.30 6.37 -13.03
C ASP A 97 14.16 6.89 -14.20
N LYS A 98 13.88 6.38 -15.38
CA LYS A 98 14.60 6.72 -16.60
C LYS A 98 14.46 8.20 -17.00
N LEU A 99 13.30 8.81 -16.73
CA LEU A 99 12.96 10.16 -17.17
C LEU A 99 13.39 11.22 -16.15
N SER A 100 13.03 11.04 -14.88
CA SER A 100 13.27 12.03 -13.83
C SER A 100 14.60 11.83 -13.11
N GLY A 101 15.22 10.65 -13.23
CA GLY A 101 16.45 10.31 -12.50
C GLY A 101 16.23 10.14 -10.99
N THR A 102 14.98 10.26 -10.51
CA THR A 102 14.65 10.08 -9.09
C THR A 102 14.77 8.62 -8.69
N VAL A 103 15.20 8.41 -7.44
CA VAL A 103 15.31 7.05 -6.87
C VAL A 103 14.03 6.70 -6.14
N PHE A 104 13.45 5.55 -6.50
CA PHE A 104 12.31 4.93 -5.84
C PHE A 104 12.73 3.61 -5.22
N TYR A 105 11.94 3.15 -4.28
CA TYR A 105 12.15 1.89 -3.58
C TYR A 105 11.02 0.94 -3.88
N THR A 106 11.35 -0.34 -4.12
CA THR A 106 10.35 -1.37 -4.44
C THR A 106 10.71 -2.70 -3.79
N ARG A 107 9.72 -3.54 -3.57
CA ARG A 107 9.90 -4.95 -3.22
C ARG A 107 9.71 -5.89 -4.40
N ASP A 108 9.24 -5.36 -5.53
CA ASP A 108 9.09 -6.14 -6.75
C ASP A 108 10.47 -6.43 -7.35
N GLY A 109 10.80 -7.71 -7.43
CA GLY A 109 12.05 -8.23 -8.00
C GLY A 109 11.88 -8.86 -9.37
N SER A 110 10.79 -8.60 -10.10
CA SER A 110 10.57 -9.06 -11.47
C SER A 110 11.42 -8.26 -12.45
N PHE A 111 12.74 -8.54 -12.46
CA PHE A 111 13.67 -7.78 -13.27
C PHE A 111 13.80 -8.30 -14.69
N LYS A 112 14.08 -7.39 -15.61
CA LYS A 112 14.27 -7.66 -17.05
C LYS A 112 15.55 -7.04 -17.54
N THR A 113 16.01 -7.46 -18.72
CA THR A 113 17.12 -6.80 -19.40
C THR A 113 16.58 -5.65 -20.26
N GLY A 114 17.01 -4.44 -19.97
CA GLY A 114 16.79 -3.28 -20.82
C GLY A 114 18.03 -3.00 -21.66
N MET A 115 17.85 -2.65 -22.92
CA MET A 115 18.94 -2.19 -23.80
C MET A 115 18.92 -0.68 -23.92
N GLU A 116 20.08 -0.05 -23.72
CA GLU A 116 20.25 1.38 -23.96
C GLU A 116 21.56 1.59 -24.76
N ALA A 117 21.39 2.08 -25.97
CA ALA A 117 22.49 2.22 -26.94
C ALA A 117 23.28 0.91 -27.11
N SER A 118 24.47 0.79 -26.55
CA SER A 118 25.36 -0.38 -26.66
C SER A 118 25.46 -1.19 -25.35
N SER A 119 24.78 -0.78 -24.29
CA SER A 119 24.89 -1.43 -22.97
C SER A 119 23.56 -2.02 -22.54
N SER A 120 23.63 -3.20 -21.91
CA SER A 120 22.47 -3.84 -21.31
C SER A 120 22.44 -3.53 -19.82
N TYR A 121 21.28 -3.12 -19.31
CA TYR A 121 21.05 -2.80 -17.90
C TYR A 121 19.94 -3.66 -17.32
N LEU A 122 20.00 -3.88 -16.01
CA LEU A 122 18.92 -4.50 -15.28
C LEU A 122 17.82 -3.45 -15.04
N VAL A 123 16.58 -3.75 -15.47
CA VAL A 123 15.43 -2.86 -15.35
C VAL A 123 14.24 -3.59 -14.72
N ASN A 124 13.33 -2.84 -14.10
CA ASN A 124 12.06 -3.38 -13.62
C ASN A 124 11.03 -3.47 -14.77
N ALA A 125 9.80 -3.92 -14.45
CA ALA A 125 8.71 -4.02 -15.43
C ALA A 125 8.29 -2.66 -16.03
N ALA A 126 8.54 -1.54 -15.34
CA ALA A 126 8.26 -0.19 -15.80
C ALA A 126 9.40 0.42 -16.66
N GLY A 127 10.55 -0.25 -16.74
CA GLY A 127 11.72 0.23 -17.47
C GLY A 127 12.68 1.09 -16.64
N ASP A 128 12.51 1.17 -15.31
CA ASP A 128 13.42 1.88 -14.41
C ASP A 128 14.67 1.04 -14.14
N TYR A 129 15.82 1.70 -13.99
CA TYR A 129 17.10 1.03 -13.75
C TYR A 129 17.22 0.54 -12.32
N VAL A 130 17.61 -0.71 -12.13
CA VAL A 130 17.95 -1.27 -10.83
C VAL A 130 19.31 -0.76 -10.41
N LEU A 131 19.42 -0.34 -9.14
CA LEU A 131 20.64 0.25 -8.59
C LEU A 131 21.41 -0.74 -7.72
N ASP A 132 22.72 -0.61 -7.77
CA ASP A 132 23.65 -1.28 -6.87
C ASP A 132 23.68 -0.62 -5.48
N ALA A 133 24.38 -1.23 -4.54
CA ALA A 133 24.62 -0.72 -3.18
C ALA A 133 25.26 0.69 -3.15
N ALA A 134 25.99 1.07 -4.20
CA ALA A 134 26.54 2.41 -4.40
C ALA A 134 25.58 3.38 -5.11
N LYS A 135 24.33 2.97 -5.37
CA LYS A 135 23.33 3.70 -6.17
C LYS A 135 23.77 3.93 -7.62
N ALA A 136 24.64 3.06 -8.16
CA ALA A 136 25.02 3.04 -9.58
C ALA A 136 24.08 2.09 -10.35
N LYS A 137 23.89 2.35 -11.66
CA LYS A 137 23.10 1.48 -12.54
C LYS A 137 23.82 0.15 -12.75
N ILE A 138 23.11 -0.96 -12.62
CA ILE A 138 23.68 -2.30 -12.81
C ILE A 138 23.76 -2.59 -14.31
N SER A 139 24.99 -2.59 -14.85
CA SER A 139 25.26 -3.01 -16.21
C SER A 139 25.41 -4.53 -16.28
N LEU A 140 24.75 -5.15 -17.25
CA LEU A 140 24.88 -6.58 -17.54
C LEU A 140 26.00 -6.77 -18.55
N ALA A 141 27.10 -7.42 -18.13
CA ALA A 141 28.16 -7.77 -19.03
C ALA A 141 27.69 -8.88 -19.98
N LYS A 142 27.84 -8.65 -21.28
CA LYS A 142 27.60 -9.67 -22.29
C LYS A 142 28.85 -10.52 -22.40
N ASP A 143 28.77 -11.79 -22.04
CA ASP A 143 29.88 -12.72 -22.25
C ASP A 143 30.22 -12.84 -23.74
N PRO A 144 31.46 -12.54 -24.14
CA PRO A 144 31.82 -12.54 -25.55
C PRO A 144 31.79 -13.94 -26.20
N VAL A 145 31.78 -15.01 -25.38
CA VAL A 145 31.86 -16.39 -25.86
C VAL A 145 30.45 -17.05 -25.95
N THR A 146 29.59 -16.82 -24.97
CA THR A 146 28.26 -17.47 -24.87
C THR A 146 27.13 -16.55 -25.31
N GLY A 147 27.36 -15.24 -25.43
CA GLY A 147 26.33 -14.26 -25.70
C GLY A 147 25.31 -14.07 -24.57
N ALA A 148 25.47 -14.85 -23.49
CA ALA A 148 24.62 -14.73 -22.30
C ALA A 148 24.94 -13.44 -21.55
N THR A 149 23.91 -12.74 -21.11
CA THR A 149 24.08 -11.57 -20.22
C THR A 149 24.30 -12.10 -18.80
N GLY A 150 25.57 -12.04 -18.37
CA GLY A 150 25.94 -12.44 -17.00
C GLY A 150 25.21 -11.54 -15.97
N TYR A 151 24.45 -12.18 -15.13
CA TYR A 151 23.70 -11.54 -14.06
C TYR A 151 24.24 -12.03 -12.70
N ASP A 152 24.62 -11.11 -11.86
CA ASP A 152 25.09 -11.41 -10.51
C ASP A 152 24.11 -10.78 -9.49
N PRO A 153 23.28 -11.61 -8.83
CA PRO A 153 22.30 -11.12 -7.86
C PRO A 153 22.92 -10.39 -6.67
N SER A 154 24.17 -10.71 -6.33
CA SER A 154 24.87 -10.12 -5.17
C SER A 154 25.17 -8.63 -5.35
N LYS A 155 25.12 -8.13 -6.59
CA LYS A 155 25.35 -6.72 -6.89
C LYS A 155 24.14 -5.82 -6.66
N ILE A 156 22.96 -6.38 -6.51
CA ILE A 156 21.75 -5.59 -6.29
C ILE A 156 21.82 -4.91 -4.93
N GLY A 157 21.58 -3.59 -4.92
CA GLY A 157 21.51 -2.80 -3.70
C GLY A 157 20.25 -3.09 -2.92
N ILE A 158 20.40 -3.48 -1.66
CA ILE A 158 19.31 -3.60 -0.71
C ILE A 158 19.41 -2.47 0.30
N PHE A 159 18.31 -1.75 0.47
CA PHE A 159 18.25 -0.59 1.33
C PHE A 159 17.24 -0.79 2.45
N ASN A 160 17.65 -0.47 3.65
CA ASN A 160 16.77 -0.43 4.82
C ASN A 160 16.31 1.00 5.07
N ILE A 161 15.02 1.17 5.31
CA ILE A 161 14.39 2.46 5.57
C ILE A 161 13.87 2.43 7.00
N PRO A 162 14.39 3.27 7.89
CA PRO A 162 14.03 3.24 9.31
C PRO A 162 12.55 3.47 9.57
N ASN A 163 11.96 4.43 8.87
CA ASN A 163 10.54 4.74 8.97
C ASN A 163 9.80 4.37 7.67
N ILE A 164 9.37 3.11 7.57
CA ILE A 164 8.65 2.59 6.42
C ILE A 164 7.26 3.22 6.24
N TYR A 165 6.65 3.72 7.32
CA TYR A 165 5.32 4.36 7.26
C TYR A 165 5.34 5.77 6.68
N ALA A 166 6.51 6.41 6.59
CA ALA A 166 6.68 7.69 5.91
C ALA A 166 6.85 7.56 4.38
N LEU A 167 6.91 6.32 3.87
CA LEU A 167 6.99 6.06 2.45
C LEU A 167 5.69 6.43 1.75
N LYS A 168 5.80 7.22 0.67
CA LYS A 168 4.68 7.57 -0.19
C LYS A 168 4.64 6.64 -1.40
N GLN A 169 3.50 5.99 -1.63
CA GLN A 169 3.29 5.17 -2.81
C GLN A 169 3.11 6.07 -4.05
N VAL A 170 3.91 5.81 -5.09
CA VAL A 170 3.92 6.60 -6.34
C VAL A 170 3.20 5.85 -7.48
N GLY A 171 2.90 4.56 -7.29
CA GLY A 171 2.32 3.66 -8.28
C GLY A 171 3.33 2.63 -8.78
N GLY A 172 2.83 1.53 -9.39
CA GLY A 172 3.68 0.44 -9.89
C GLY A 172 4.53 -0.24 -8.81
N ASN A 173 4.00 -0.41 -7.61
CA ASN A 173 4.70 -0.94 -6.43
C ASN A 173 5.99 -0.20 -6.06
N LYS A 174 6.06 1.09 -6.42
CA LYS A 174 7.19 1.97 -6.11
C LYS A 174 6.84 2.92 -4.97
N TYR A 175 7.80 3.14 -4.10
CA TYR A 175 7.69 4.01 -2.93
C TYR A 175 8.74 5.10 -3.02
N SER A 176 8.35 6.33 -2.72
CA SER A 176 9.26 7.47 -2.58
C SER A 176 9.57 7.66 -1.10
N ALA A 177 10.85 7.76 -0.76
CA ALA A 177 11.28 8.15 0.57
C ALA A 177 11.29 9.68 0.66
N GLY A 178 10.43 10.24 1.51
CA GLY A 178 10.46 11.65 1.88
C GLY A 178 11.50 11.92 2.97
N GLU A 179 11.63 13.18 3.38
CA GLU A 179 12.54 13.60 4.46
C GLU A 179 12.22 12.89 5.79
N ASP A 180 10.96 12.58 6.04
CA ASP A 180 10.47 11.90 7.24
C ASP A 180 10.82 10.40 7.29
N ALA A 181 11.30 9.81 6.20
CA ALA A 181 11.68 8.40 6.11
C ALA A 181 13.01 8.07 6.81
N GLY A 182 13.79 9.10 7.14
CA GLY A 182 15.12 8.97 7.72
C GLY A 182 16.20 8.63 6.69
N THR A 183 17.42 8.42 7.17
CA THR A 183 18.56 8.08 6.32
C THR A 183 18.40 6.65 5.78
N VAL A 184 18.37 6.51 4.47
CA VAL A 184 18.31 5.21 3.82
C VAL A 184 19.70 4.58 3.80
N GLU A 185 19.86 3.48 4.53
CA GLU A 185 21.12 2.77 4.69
C GLU A 185 21.09 1.41 3.97
N LYS A 186 22.28 0.89 3.64
CA LYS A 186 22.38 -0.46 3.08
C LYS A 186 21.94 -1.49 4.14
N SER A 187 21.05 -2.40 3.76
CA SER A 187 20.65 -3.50 4.64
C SER A 187 21.75 -4.56 4.73
N LEU A 188 22.08 -4.98 5.96
CA LEU A 188 23.03 -6.07 6.23
C LEU A 188 22.32 -7.38 6.62
N ASN A 189 21.04 -7.30 7.01
CA ASN A 189 20.29 -8.43 7.55
C ASN A 189 19.28 -9.03 6.56
N THR A 190 19.35 -8.66 5.28
CA THR A 190 18.42 -9.12 4.25
C THR A 190 19.17 -9.94 3.23
N THR A 191 18.63 -11.11 2.89
CA THR A 191 19.19 -12.00 1.88
C THR A 191 18.38 -11.93 0.59
N ILE A 192 19.08 -12.00 -0.56
CA ILE A 192 18.47 -12.10 -1.88
C ILE A 192 18.32 -13.59 -2.22
N HIS A 193 17.13 -13.99 -2.62
CA HIS A 193 16.84 -15.30 -3.16
C HIS A 193 16.58 -15.20 -4.68
N PRO A 194 17.55 -15.57 -5.53
CA PRO A 194 17.36 -15.57 -6.98
C PRO A 194 16.42 -16.71 -7.40
N GLY A 195 15.65 -16.49 -8.47
CA GLY A 195 14.66 -17.44 -8.97
C GLY A 195 13.37 -17.50 -8.15
N TYR A 196 13.14 -16.54 -7.28
CA TYR A 196 11.92 -16.38 -6.49
C TYR A 196 11.34 -14.98 -6.66
N LEU A 197 10.02 -14.88 -6.54
CA LEU A 197 9.30 -13.60 -6.41
C LEU A 197 8.49 -13.59 -5.11
N GLU A 198 8.36 -12.43 -4.53
CA GLU A 198 7.45 -12.22 -3.41
C GLU A 198 6.02 -12.10 -3.94
N SER A 199 5.11 -12.95 -3.48
CA SER A 199 3.68 -12.86 -3.78
C SER A 199 3.05 -11.66 -3.07
N SER A 200 1.85 -11.28 -3.49
CA SER A 200 1.04 -10.32 -2.75
C SER A 200 0.84 -10.79 -1.31
N ALA A 201 0.95 -9.86 -0.35
CA ALA A 201 0.64 -10.13 1.05
C ALA A 201 -0.87 -10.04 1.38
N VAL A 202 -1.72 -10.03 0.36
CA VAL A 202 -3.19 -9.98 0.48
C VAL A 202 -3.75 -11.38 0.60
N ASP A 203 -4.53 -11.64 1.66
CA ASP A 203 -5.34 -12.85 1.78
C ASP A 203 -6.78 -12.56 1.32
N ILE A 204 -7.19 -13.20 0.23
CA ILE A 204 -8.53 -13.03 -0.37
C ILE A 204 -9.63 -13.35 0.64
N SER A 205 -9.45 -14.42 1.45
CA SER A 205 -10.48 -14.86 2.39
C SER A 205 -10.73 -13.80 3.47
N ILE A 206 -9.66 -13.20 3.99
CA ILE A 206 -9.73 -12.12 4.97
C ILE A 206 -10.35 -10.87 4.35
N GLU A 207 -9.93 -10.49 3.15
CA GLU A 207 -10.48 -9.30 2.49
C GLU A 207 -11.97 -9.49 2.13
N MET A 208 -12.42 -10.68 1.73
CA MET A 208 -13.85 -10.97 1.52
C MET A 208 -14.69 -10.79 2.79
N VAL A 209 -14.19 -11.23 3.94
CA VAL A 209 -14.87 -11.00 5.22
C VAL A 209 -14.99 -9.52 5.52
N LYS A 210 -13.90 -8.74 5.33
CA LYS A 210 -13.92 -7.29 5.50
C LYS A 210 -14.92 -6.58 4.57
N VAL A 211 -15.08 -7.05 3.31
CA VAL A 211 -16.12 -6.54 2.39
C VAL A 211 -17.52 -6.74 2.98
N ILE A 212 -17.79 -7.95 3.50
CA ILE A 212 -19.09 -8.26 4.08
C ILE A 212 -19.36 -7.38 5.32
N GLU A 213 -18.37 -7.21 6.19
CA GLU A 213 -18.46 -6.36 7.38
C GLU A 213 -18.73 -4.90 6.99
N ALA A 214 -17.94 -4.33 6.09
CA ALA A 214 -18.09 -2.95 5.64
C ALA A 214 -19.41 -2.71 4.90
N SER A 215 -19.86 -3.67 4.07
CA SER A 215 -21.16 -3.63 3.40
C SER A 215 -22.33 -3.68 4.37
N LYS A 216 -22.26 -4.51 5.40
CA LYS A 216 -23.28 -4.56 6.47
C LYS A 216 -23.32 -3.26 7.25
N ALA A 217 -22.16 -2.72 7.66
CA ALA A 217 -22.06 -1.45 8.35
C ALA A 217 -22.64 -0.29 7.52
N PHE A 218 -22.34 -0.25 6.22
CA PHE A 218 -22.93 0.71 5.30
C PHE A 218 -24.46 0.58 5.23
N SER A 219 -24.99 -0.65 5.12
CA SER A 219 -26.43 -0.92 5.10
C SER A 219 -27.13 -0.48 6.40
N PHE A 220 -26.52 -0.71 7.57
CA PHE A 220 -27.06 -0.24 8.85
C PHE A 220 -27.12 1.28 8.92
N ASN A 221 -26.06 1.98 8.52
CA ASN A 221 -26.04 3.44 8.48
C ASN A 221 -27.11 4.00 7.52
N SER A 222 -27.32 3.36 6.37
CA SER A 222 -28.37 3.72 5.41
C SER A 222 -29.76 3.58 6.02
N ARG A 223 -30.03 2.50 6.77
CA ARG A 223 -31.30 2.31 7.47
C ARG A 223 -31.54 3.38 8.54
N ILE A 224 -30.51 3.78 9.28
CA ILE A 224 -30.61 4.86 10.27
C ILE A 224 -31.04 6.16 9.60
N ILE A 225 -30.51 6.48 8.41
CA ILE A 225 -30.92 7.67 7.67
C ILE A 225 -32.38 7.56 7.23
N GLN A 226 -32.80 6.39 6.71
CA GLN A 226 -34.20 6.19 6.29
C GLN A 226 -35.16 6.34 7.47
N THR A 227 -34.86 5.73 8.62
CA THR A 227 -35.71 5.88 9.82
C THR A 227 -35.72 7.32 10.33
N ALA A 228 -34.63 8.06 10.25
CA ALA A 228 -34.60 9.47 10.63
C ALA A 228 -35.49 10.32 9.70
N ASP A 229 -35.48 10.06 8.40
CA ASP A 229 -36.33 10.71 7.41
C ASP A 229 -37.82 10.41 7.63
N GLU A 230 -38.18 9.14 7.94
CA GLU A 230 -39.53 8.73 8.27
C GLU A 230 -40.08 9.44 9.55
N ILE A 231 -39.25 9.57 10.57
CA ILE A 231 -39.59 10.27 11.79
C ILE A 231 -39.84 11.77 11.51
N GLU A 232 -38.97 12.41 10.69
CA GLU A 232 -39.17 13.82 10.31
C GLU A 232 -40.45 14.01 9.51
N LYS A 233 -40.79 13.12 8.59
CA LYS A 233 -42.05 13.13 7.84
C LYS A 233 -43.26 13.02 8.79
N THR A 234 -43.19 12.08 9.76
CA THR A 234 -44.27 11.91 10.74
C THR A 234 -44.46 13.15 11.61
N ILE A 235 -43.37 13.80 12.05
CA ILE A 235 -43.44 15.04 12.82
C ILE A 235 -44.09 16.17 12.00
N ASN A 236 -43.71 16.29 10.72
CA ASN A 236 -44.28 17.30 9.85
C ASN A 236 -45.78 17.08 9.54
N GLN A 237 -46.21 15.82 9.52
CA GLN A 237 -47.65 15.47 9.36
C GLN A 237 -48.51 15.76 10.60
N LEU A 238 -47.88 15.78 11.80
CA LEU A 238 -48.55 16.06 13.05
C LEU A 238 -48.65 17.58 13.37
N ARG A 239 -48.06 18.42 12.54
CA ARG A 239 -48.06 19.87 12.67
C ARG A 239 -49.04 20.55 11.72
#